data_6647dc9b3b9a66134079c09c72df45e2
#
_entry.id   6647dc9b3b9a66134079c09c72df45e2
#
_cell.length_a   1.000
_cell.length_b   1.000
_cell.length_c   1.000
_cell.angle_alpha   90.00
_cell.angle_beta   90.00
_cell.angle_gamma   90.00
#
_symmetry.space_group_name_H-M   'P 1'
#
loop_
_entity.id
_entity.type
_entity.pdbx_description
1 polymer ?
#
loop_
_entity_poly.entity_id
_entity_poly.type
_entity_poly.pdbx_seq_one_letter_code
_entity_poly.pdbx_strand_id
1 'polypeptide(L)' 'MFSYLLHHHHEPHECGAVFAAFKGHESPLRRRLTLASCLSGGHAIWWTVQAPTDQAALALLPAYVAERTTAIRVTEVGIP' A
#
# COMPACT_ATOMS: atom_id res chain seq x y z
N MET A 1 -10.91 -15.28 -1.98
CA MET A 1 -10.08 -14.10 -1.77
C MET A 1 -10.95 -12.90 -1.46
N PHE A 2 -10.40 -11.94 -0.75
CA PHE A 2 -11.09 -10.72 -0.36
C PHE A 2 -10.34 -9.51 -0.89
N SER A 3 -11.03 -8.40 -1.03
CA SER A 3 -10.41 -7.13 -1.40
C SER A 3 -9.95 -6.40 -0.15
N TYR A 4 -8.74 -5.85 -0.22
CA TYR A 4 -8.18 -5.05 0.86
C TYR A 4 -7.73 -3.71 0.33
N LEU A 5 -8.04 -2.66 1.08
CA LEU A 5 -7.43 -1.35 0.89
C LEU A 5 -6.22 -1.28 1.81
N LEU A 6 -5.06 -1.06 1.21
CA LEU A 6 -3.83 -0.84 1.95
C LEU A 6 -3.62 0.67 2.08
N HIS A 7 -3.59 1.16 3.31
CA HIS A 7 -3.35 2.56 3.60
C HIS A 7 -2.01 2.69 4.30
N HIS A 8 -1.07 3.30 3.61
CA HIS A 8 0.30 3.53 4.06
C HIS A 8 0.50 5.01 4.38
N HIS A 9 1.21 5.29 5.45
CA HIS A 9 1.61 6.65 5.79
C HIS A 9 3.07 6.65 6.25
N HIS A 10 3.85 7.62 5.81
CA HIS A 10 5.23 7.78 6.22
C HIS A 10 5.54 9.26 6.48
N GLU A 11 6.61 9.52 7.23
CA GLU A 11 7.07 10.87 7.49
C GLU A 11 7.79 11.42 6.25
N PRO A 12 7.85 12.77 6.08
CA PRO A 12 8.50 13.35 4.90
C PRO A 12 9.94 12.87 4.67
N HIS A 13 10.71 12.68 5.75
CA HIS A 13 12.10 12.23 5.63
C HIS A 13 12.23 10.76 5.24
N GLU A 14 11.14 9.99 5.31
CA GLU A 14 11.12 8.57 4.94
C GLU A 14 10.74 8.34 3.48
N CYS A 15 10.33 9.36 2.77
CA CYS A 15 9.76 9.22 1.42
C CYS A 15 10.70 8.46 0.47
N GLY A 16 11.98 8.84 0.43
CA GLY A 16 12.96 8.16 -0.40
C GLY A 16 13.17 6.70 -0.03
N ALA A 17 13.20 6.39 1.27
CA ALA A 17 13.38 5.03 1.76
C ALA A 17 12.19 4.14 1.42
N VAL A 18 10.96 4.68 1.51
CA VAL A 18 9.74 3.94 1.18
C VAL A 18 9.76 3.48 -0.28
N PHE A 19 10.04 4.39 -1.21
CA PHE A 19 10.06 4.03 -2.63
C PHE A 19 11.25 3.13 -2.97
N ALA A 20 12.41 3.37 -2.35
CA ALA A 20 13.61 2.55 -2.56
C ALA A 20 13.42 1.12 -2.05
N ALA A 21 12.59 0.90 -1.03
CA ALA A 21 12.34 -0.41 -0.45
C ALA A 21 11.74 -1.40 -1.46
N PHE A 22 11.07 -0.91 -2.51
CA PHE A 22 10.49 -1.77 -3.54
C PHE A 22 11.56 -2.36 -4.48
N LYS A 23 12.76 -1.81 -4.53
CA LYS A 23 13.83 -2.34 -5.38
C LYS A 23 14.22 -3.74 -4.91
N GLY A 24 14.20 -4.70 -5.85
CA GLY A 24 14.53 -6.09 -5.53
C GLY A 24 13.42 -6.86 -4.82
N HIS A 25 12.31 -6.22 -4.49
CA HIS A 25 11.17 -6.89 -3.87
C HIS A 25 10.22 -7.42 -4.95
N GLU A 26 10.02 -8.73 -4.98
CA GLU A 26 9.10 -9.35 -5.93
C GLU A 26 7.66 -9.15 -5.45
N SER A 27 6.89 -8.40 -6.23
CA SER A 27 5.50 -8.10 -5.88
C SER A 27 4.74 -7.64 -7.12
N PRO A 28 3.46 -8.01 -7.27
CA PRO A 28 2.61 -7.49 -8.35
C PRO A 28 2.37 -5.99 -8.22
N LEU A 29 2.71 -5.36 -7.10
CA LEU A 29 2.54 -3.93 -6.88
C LEU A 29 3.64 -3.09 -7.51
N ARG A 30 4.75 -3.71 -7.90
CA ARG A 30 5.85 -2.99 -8.57
C ARG A 30 5.44 -2.58 -9.98
N ARG A 31 5.95 -1.44 -10.43
CA ARG A 31 5.78 -0.93 -11.80
C ARG A 31 4.32 -0.67 -12.16
N ARG A 32 3.50 -0.41 -11.15
CA ARG A 32 2.11 -0.05 -11.34
C ARG A 32 1.89 1.37 -10.87
N LEU A 33 0.95 2.04 -11.52
CA LEU A 33 0.51 3.34 -11.04
C LEU A 33 -0.29 3.14 -9.75
N THR A 34 -0.04 3.98 -8.77
CA THR A 34 -0.77 3.93 -7.51
C THR A 34 -1.10 5.36 -7.06
N LEU A 35 -2.01 5.47 -6.12
CA LEU A 35 -2.41 6.76 -5.56
C LEU A 35 -1.51 7.09 -4.38
N ALA A 36 -0.90 8.25 -4.43
CA ALA A 36 -0.05 8.76 -3.35
C ALA A 36 -0.27 10.25 -3.19
N SER A 37 -0.19 10.73 -1.97
CA SER A 37 -0.35 12.15 -1.66
C SER A 37 0.96 12.86 -1.36
N CYS A 38 2.11 12.23 -1.62
CA CYS A 38 3.42 12.81 -1.33
C CYS A 38 3.63 14.16 -2.02
N LEU A 39 3.22 14.26 -3.29
CA LEU A 39 3.36 15.51 -4.05
C LEU A 39 2.42 16.61 -3.55
N SER A 40 1.40 16.25 -2.79
CA SER A 40 0.45 17.18 -2.19
C SER A 40 0.74 17.42 -0.70
N GLY A 41 1.87 16.88 -0.20
CA GLY A 41 2.29 17.06 1.20
C GLY A 41 1.71 16.06 2.19
N GLY A 42 0.91 15.08 1.74
CA GLY A 42 0.21 14.17 2.63
C GLY A 42 1.00 12.91 3.01
N HIS A 43 1.96 12.51 2.21
CA HIS A 43 2.83 11.35 2.44
C HIS A 43 2.09 10.04 2.76
N ALA A 44 0.96 9.82 2.10
CA ALA A 44 0.20 8.59 2.18
C ALA A 44 0.17 7.90 0.81
N ILE A 45 0.03 6.58 0.83
CA ILE A 45 -0.09 5.77 -0.39
C ILE A 45 -1.23 4.78 -0.18
N TRP A 46 -2.02 4.53 -1.23
CA TRP A 46 -3.16 3.61 -1.18
C TRP A 46 -3.04 2.59 -2.31
N TRP A 47 -3.24 1.32 -1.95
CA TRP A 47 -3.36 0.23 -2.92
C TRP A 47 -4.65 -0.54 -2.65
N THR A 48 -5.25 -1.09 -3.70
CA THR A 48 -6.32 -2.07 -3.58
C THR A 48 -5.77 -3.40 -4.09
N VAL A 49 -5.86 -4.44 -3.26
CA VAL A 49 -5.30 -5.75 -3.57
C VAL A 49 -6.29 -6.86 -3.24
N GLN A 50 -6.08 -8.03 -3.85
CA GLN A 50 -6.82 -9.25 -3.54
C GLN A 50 -5.90 -10.15 -2.72
N ALA A 51 -6.41 -10.68 -1.61
CA ALA A 51 -5.65 -11.58 -0.75
C ALA A 51 -6.59 -12.43 0.10
N PRO A 52 -6.15 -13.59 0.59
CA PRO A 52 -6.98 -14.42 1.47
C PRO A 52 -7.12 -13.86 2.89
N THR A 53 -6.13 -13.08 3.35
CA THR A 53 -6.11 -12.48 4.69
C THR A 53 -5.47 -11.10 4.63
N ASP A 54 -5.66 -10.30 5.68
CA ASP A 54 -5.00 -9.01 5.82
C ASP A 54 -3.47 -9.16 5.88
N GLN A 55 -2.98 -10.20 6.55
CA GLN A 55 -1.55 -10.48 6.63
C GLN A 55 -0.97 -10.79 5.24
N ALA A 56 -1.69 -11.58 4.43
CA ALA A 56 -1.27 -11.87 3.07
C ALA A 56 -1.27 -10.60 2.19
N ALA A 57 -2.23 -9.71 2.42
CA ALA A 57 -2.27 -8.42 1.72
C ALA A 57 -1.04 -7.57 2.06
N LEU A 58 -0.70 -7.46 3.34
CA LEU A 58 0.49 -6.71 3.78
C LEU A 58 1.79 -7.33 3.28
N ALA A 59 1.81 -8.67 3.12
CA ALA A 59 3.00 -9.38 2.63
C ALA A 59 3.35 -9.03 1.16
N LEU A 60 2.44 -8.40 0.43
CA LEU A 60 2.73 -7.90 -0.91
C LEU A 60 3.66 -6.68 -0.89
N LEU A 61 3.83 -6.06 0.27
CA LEU A 61 4.69 -4.89 0.45
C LEU A 61 6.03 -5.29 1.04
N PRO A 62 7.12 -4.55 0.73
CA PRO A 62 8.38 -4.72 1.45
C PRO A 62 8.15 -4.48 2.95
N ALA A 63 8.93 -5.16 3.81
CA ALA A 63 8.74 -5.08 5.26
C ALA A 63 8.75 -3.64 5.78
N TYR A 64 9.66 -2.82 5.31
CA TYR A 64 9.74 -1.41 5.71
C TYR A 64 8.43 -0.66 5.44
N VAL A 65 7.82 -0.93 4.29
CA VAL A 65 6.56 -0.30 3.89
C VAL A 65 5.38 -0.89 4.66
N ALA A 66 5.36 -2.23 4.80
CA ALA A 66 4.29 -2.93 5.50
C ALA A 66 4.16 -2.49 6.96
N GLU A 67 5.27 -2.22 7.63
CA GLU A 67 5.28 -1.75 9.02
C GLU A 67 4.55 -0.42 9.20
N ARG A 68 4.39 0.35 8.12
CA ARG A 68 3.74 1.66 8.11
C ARG A 68 2.41 1.63 7.38
N THR A 69 1.81 0.45 7.25
CA THR A 69 0.60 0.24 6.44
C THR A 69 -0.45 -0.52 7.24
N THR A 70 -1.70 -0.14 7.08
CA THR A 70 -2.84 -0.88 7.60
C THR A 70 -3.59 -1.52 6.43
N ALA A 71 -4.12 -2.73 6.64
CA ALA A 71 -4.93 -3.43 5.67
C ALA A 71 -6.38 -3.43 6.15
N ILE A 72 -7.28 -2.92 5.31
CA ILE A 72 -8.71 -2.83 5.63
C ILE A 72 -9.47 -3.65 4.60
N ARG A 73 -10.21 -4.64 5.06
CA ARG A 73 -11.08 -5.42 4.17
C ARG A 73 -12.22 -4.53 3.69
N VAL A 74 -12.42 -4.49 2.37
CA VAL A 74 -13.40 -3.62 1.74
C VAL A 74 -14.27 -4.41 0.78
N THR A 75 -15.46 -3.89 0.52
CA THR A 75 -16.39 -4.44 -0.47
C THR A 75 -16.97 -3.26 -1.24
N GLU A 76 -17.12 -3.43 -2.55
CA GLU A 76 -17.77 -2.41 -3.36
C GLU A 76 -19.24 -2.33 -3.00
N VAL A 77 -19.72 -1.10 -2.83
CA VAL A 77 -21.14 -0.84 -2.60
C VAL A 77 -21.59 0.27 -3.52
N GLY A 78 -22.84 0.20 -3.97
CA GLY A 78 -23.41 1.26 -4.80
C GLY A 78 -23.76 2.48 -3.96
N ILE A 79 -23.43 3.64 -4.45
CA ILE A 79 -23.84 4.91 -3.83
C ILE A 79 -25.12 5.37 -4.51
N PRO A 80 -26.22 5.58 -3.76
CA PRO A 80 -27.48 6.04 -4.35
C PRO A 80 -27.42 7.46 -4.85
#